data_e6cfa42f168f42a710a89701b1fc1dfa
#
_entry.id   e6cfa42f168f42a710a89701b1fc1dfa
#
_cell.length_a   1.000
_cell.length_b   1.000
_cell.length_c   1.000
_cell.angle_alpha   90.00
_cell.angle_beta   90.00
_cell.angle_gamma   90.00
#
_symmetry.space_group_name_H-M   'P 1'
#
loop_
_entity.id
_entity.type
_entity.pdbx_description
1 polymer ?
#
loop_
_entity_poly.entity_id
_entity_poly.type
_entity_poly.pdbx_seq_one_letter_code
_entity_poly.pdbx_strand_id
1 'polypeptide(L)'
;QRAALVGNSMGAGLAMGMSLAHPERVSRLVLIGGLPANVRERVTSPSIKRALDTPAPSWLASFGNWLFGGAMIETVLKEIVHDPALLTPAVLERSNRNRQRPGIIPPLMTVQDTLPLWENGFATRIGEIGHPTLIVWGEEDRVFPLPVGEELNRTIKGSTLVRIPSAGHIPMWERPDLTNRAIIEFLQR
;
A
#
# COMPACT_ATOMS: atom_id res chain seq x y z
N GLN A 1 14.27 20.64 7.90
CA GLN A 1 12.85 20.83 7.60
C GLN A 1 12.07 19.55 7.92
N ARG A 2 10.85 19.68 8.42
CA ARG A 2 9.92 18.58 8.68
C ARG A 2 8.90 18.52 7.56
N ALA A 3 8.48 17.31 7.16
CA ALA A 3 7.48 17.10 6.11
C ALA A 3 6.33 16.23 6.62
N ALA A 4 5.14 16.45 6.07
CA ALA A 4 4.06 15.48 6.15
C ALA A 4 4.32 14.37 5.12
N LEU A 5 4.19 13.13 5.55
CA LEU A 5 4.37 11.96 4.68
C LEU A 5 3.01 11.34 4.37
N VAL A 6 2.74 11.17 3.08
CA VAL A 6 1.52 10.50 2.59
C VAL A 6 1.95 9.26 1.83
N GLY A 7 1.50 8.09 2.27
CA GLY A 7 1.87 6.82 1.64
C GLY A 7 0.70 5.88 1.50
N ASN A 8 0.66 5.15 0.36
CA ASN A 8 -0.29 4.07 0.15
C ASN A 8 0.44 2.72 0.22
N SER A 9 -0.16 1.73 0.87
CA SER A 9 0.33 0.36 0.93
C SER A 9 1.80 0.30 1.40
N MET A 10 2.72 -0.18 0.59
CA MET A 10 4.16 -0.16 0.87
C MET A 10 4.68 1.25 1.17
N GLY A 11 4.15 2.29 0.50
CA GLY A 11 4.48 3.69 0.79
C GLY A 11 4.08 4.11 2.19
N ALA A 12 3.00 3.57 2.75
CA ALA A 12 2.63 3.78 4.15
C ALA A 12 3.63 3.09 5.10
N GLY A 13 4.11 1.89 4.75
CA GLY A 13 5.20 1.22 5.48
C GLY A 13 6.48 2.07 5.51
N LEU A 14 6.88 2.62 4.36
CA LEU A 14 8.03 3.53 4.28
C LEU A 14 7.83 4.80 5.11
N ALA A 15 6.63 5.39 5.11
CA ALA A 15 6.30 6.57 5.91
C ALA A 15 6.39 6.28 7.42
N MET A 16 5.87 5.12 7.86
CA MET A 16 6.01 4.65 9.24
C MET A 16 7.48 4.40 9.61
N GLY A 17 8.23 3.68 8.76
CA GLY A 17 9.65 3.43 8.96
C GLY A 17 10.46 4.73 9.08
N MET A 18 10.20 5.71 8.20
CA MET A 18 10.84 7.02 8.26
C MET A 18 10.48 7.77 9.56
N SER A 19 9.23 7.67 10.00
CA SER A 19 8.77 8.28 11.26
C SER A 19 9.45 7.69 12.49
N LEU A 20 9.77 6.39 12.47
CA LEU A 20 10.46 5.69 13.56
C LEU A 20 11.96 5.91 13.52
N ALA A 21 12.57 5.99 12.34
CA ALA A 21 14.01 6.17 12.19
C ALA A 21 14.44 7.63 12.30
N HIS A 22 13.61 8.57 11.84
CA HIS A 22 13.90 10.00 11.75
C HIS A 22 12.72 10.85 12.21
N PRO A 23 12.27 10.72 13.48
CA PRO A 23 11.08 11.43 13.97
C PRO A 23 11.21 12.96 13.84
N GLU A 24 12.41 13.50 13.92
CA GLU A 24 12.68 14.93 13.76
C GLU A 24 12.40 15.47 12.33
N ARG A 25 12.28 14.57 11.34
CA ARG A 25 12.02 14.92 9.93
C ARG A 25 10.53 14.87 9.56
N VAL A 26 9.71 14.26 10.41
CA VAL A 26 8.29 14.03 10.12
C VAL A 26 7.44 14.99 10.94
N SER A 27 6.43 15.59 10.31
CA SER A 27 5.45 16.44 10.99
C SER A 27 4.12 15.74 11.19
N ARG A 28 3.66 14.97 10.19
CA ARG A 28 2.38 14.26 10.17
C ARG A 28 2.50 13.01 9.30
N LEU A 29 1.61 12.04 9.52
CA LEU A 29 1.48 10.84 8.69
C LEU A 29 0.07 10.73 8.10
N VAL A 30 -0.01 10.36 6.82
CA VAL A 30 -1.24 9.89 6.16
C VAL A 30 -0.95 8.52 5.59
N LEU A 31 -1.60 7.49 6.15
CA LEU A 31 -1.39 6.08 5.82
C LEU A 31 -2.63 5.57 5.09
N ILE A 32 -2.52 5.28 3.80
CA ILE A 32 -3.63 4.81 2.96
C ILE A 32 -3.44 3.32 2.70
N GLY A 33 -4.41 2.48 3.07
CA GLY A 33 -4.30 1.03 2.92
C GLY A 33 -2.97 0.51 3.49
N GLY A 34 -2.64 0.91 4.73
CA GLY A 34 -1.31 0.82 5.31
C GLY A 34 -0.76 -0.61 5.41
N LEU A 35 0.56 -0.71 5.52
CA LEU A 35 1.25 -1.99 5.61
C LEU A 35 1.08 -2.58 7.03
N PRO A 36 0.53 -3.81 7.18
CA PRO A 36 0.43 -4.48 8.49
C PRO A 36 1.79 -4.97 8.99
N ALA A 37 1.84 -5.34 10.27
CA ALA A 37 3.05 -5.94 10.85
C ALA A 37 3.40 -7.27 10.16
N ASN A 38 2.42 -8.17 10.02
CA ASN A 38 2.60 -9.49 9.42
C ASN A 38 2.03 -9.50 7.99
N VAL A 39 2.77 -8.94 7.04
CA VAL A 39 2.29 -8.75 5.66
C VAL A 39 1.87 -10.05 4.99
N ARG A 40 2.70 -11.10 5.07
CA ARG A 40 2.44 -12.39 4.42
C ARG A 40 1.19 -13.08 4.93
N GLU A 41 0.88 -12.92 6.22
CA GLU A 41 -0.30 -13.52 6.85
C GLU A 41 -1.57 -12.72 6.60
N ARG A 42 -1.43 -11.40 6.46
CA ARG A 42 -2.55 -10.46 6.37
C ARG A 42 -2.99 -10.16 4.96
N VAL A 43 -2.12 -10.39 3.97
CA VAL A 43 -2.48 -10.17 2.56
C VAL A 43 -3.50 -11.22 2.11
N THR A 44 -4.64 -10.75 1.60
CA THR A 44 -5.72 -11.61 1.12
C THR A 44 -5.83 -11.65 -0.41
N SER A 45 -5.17 -10.74 -1.13
CA SER A 45 -5.06 -10.78 -2.60
C SER A 45 -4.28 -12.03 -3.03
N PRO A 46 -4.89 -12.96 -3.78
CA PRO A 46 -4.22 -14.21 -4.20
C PRO A 46 -2.98 -13.98 -5.05
N SER A 47 -3.04 -12.98 -5.94
CA SER A 47 -1.92 -12.64 -6.83
C SER A 47 -0.74 -12.07 -6.07
N ILE A 48 -0.99 -11.13 -5.15
CA ILE A 48 0.06 -10.52 -4.31
C ILE A 48 0.63 -11.57 -3.36
N LYS A 49 -0.24 -12.37 -2.73
CA LYS A 49 0.21 -13.46 -1.85
C LYS A 49 1.13 -14.43 -2.58
N ARG A 50 0.72 -14.89 -3.77
CA ARG A 50 1.55 -15.78 -4.59
C ARG A 50 2.90 -15.13 -4.92
N ALA A 51 2.91 -13.84 -5.28
CA ALA A 51 4.14 -13.12 -5.56
C ALA A 51 5.07 -13.05 -4.34
N LEU A 52 4.52 -12.89 -3.13
CA LEU A 52 5.30 -12.88 -1.89
C LEU A 52 5.80 -14.27 -1.49
N ASP A 53 5.03 -15.32 -1.75
CA ASP A 53 5.32 -16.69 -1.31
C ASP A 53 6.18 -17.48 -2.31
N THR A 54 6.32 -17.00 -3.56
CA THR A 54 7.06 -17.71 -4.62
C THR A 54 8.27 -16.88 -5.06
N PRO A 55 9.41 -17.00 -4.38
CA PRO A 55 10.62 -16.33 -4.80
C PRO A 55 11.08 -16.83 -6.18
N ALA A 56 11.44 -15.91 -7.05
CA ALA A 56 11.95 -16.22 -8.37
C ALA A 56 13.15 -15.32 -8.68
N PRO A 57 14.18 -15.83 -9.37
CA PRO A 57 15.24 -14.98 -9.88
C PRO A 57 14.69 -13.87 -10.77
N SER A 58 15.26 -12.68 -10.70
CA SER A 58 14.75 -11.49 -11.40
C SER A 58 14.65 -11.67 -12.91
N TRP A 59 15.55 -12.45 -13.52
CA TRP A 59 15.49 -12.78 -14.95
C TRP A 59 14.24 -13.61 -15.30
N LEU A 60 13.88 -14.60 -14.47
CA LEU A 60 12.69 -15.43 -14.66
C LEU A 60 11.40 -14.61 -14.44
N ALA A 61 11.39 -13.78 -13.41
CA ALA A 61 10.29 -12.83 -13.17
C ALA A 61 10.13 -11.85 -14.34
N SER A 62 11.24 -11.35 -14.91
CA SER A 62 11.22 -10.46 -16.07
C SER A 62 10.70 -11.17 -17.33
N PHE A 63 11.12 -12.42 -17.57
CA PHE A 63 10.62 -13.23 -18.68
C PHE A 63 9.12 -13.52 -18.53
N GLY A 64 8.67 -13.93 -17.33
CA GLY A 64 7.25 -14.14 -17.03
C GLY A 64 6.41 -12.87 -17.19
N ASN A 65 6.94 -11.73 -16.74
CA ASN A 65 6.31 -10.42 -16.94
C ASN A 65 6.20 -10.05 -18.42
N TRP A 66 7.21 -10.33 -19.21
CA TRP A 66 7.17 -10.08 -20.65
C TRP A 66 6.11 -10.95 -21.35
N LEU A 67 6.03 -12.23 -21.02
CA LEU A 67 5.16 -13.20 -21.70
C LEU A 67 3.68 -13.11 -21.24
N PHE A 68 3.45 -13.02 -19.94
CA PHE A 68 2.11 -13.13 -19.33
C PHE A 68 1.67 -11.86 -18.58
N GLY A 69 2.54 -10.88 -18.47
CA GLY A 69 2.33 -9.76 -17.56
C GLY A 69 1.09 -8.91 -17.87
N GLY A 70 0.59 -8.91 -19.12
CA GLY A 70 -0.65 -8.22 -19.49
C GLY A 70 -1.87 -8.79 -18.75
N ALA A 71 -2.02 -10.11 -18.77
CA ALA A 71 -3.10 -10.79 -18.04
C ALA A 71 -2.89 -10.72 -16.52
N MET A 72 -1.64 -10.80 -16.07
CA MET A 72 -1.30 -10.69 -14.65
C MET A 72 -1.65 -9.32 -14.08
N ILE A 73 -1.31 -8.22 -14.78
CA ILE A 73 -1.61 -6.87 -14.29
C ILE A 73 -3.11 -6.62 -14.20
N GLU A 74 -3.89 -7.11 -15.16
CA GLU A 74 -5.35 -7.01 -15.12
C GLU A 74 -5.92 -7.75 -13.90
N THR A 75 -5.44 -8.98 -13.64
CA THR A 75 -5.85 -9.77 -12.47
C THR A 75 -5.53 -9.05 -11.18
N VAL A 76 -4.30 -8.55 -11.02
CA VAL A 76 -3.89 -7.79 -9.83
C VAL A 76 -4.74 -6.52 -9.67
N LEU A 77 -5.00 -5.78 -10.74
CA LEU A 77 -5.83 -4.58 -10.67
C LEU A 77 -7.27 -4.89 -10.22
N LYS A 78 -7.86 -6.00 -10.68
CA LYS A 78 -9.19 -6.45 -10.24
C LYS A 78 -9.23 -6.83 -8.74
N GLU A 79 -8.11 -7.27 -8.19
CA GLU A 79 -7.99 -7.56 -6.76
C GLU A 79 -7.80 -6.27 -5.92
N ILE A 80 -7.22 -5.23 -6.51
CA ILE A 80 -6.90 -3.96 -5.84
C ILE A 80 -8.11 -3.03 -5.78
N VAL A 81 -8.90 -2.95 -6.86
CA VAL A 81 -10.06 -2.05 -6.94
C VAL A 81 -11.34 -2.73 -6.45
N HIS A 82 -12.24 -1.96 -5.84
CA HIS A 82 -13.59 -2.41 -5.53
C HIS A 82 -14.45 -2.47 -6.78
N ASP A 83 -14.47 -1.38 -7.58
CA ASP A 83 -15.27 -1.28 -8.80
C ASP A 83 -14.46 -1.61 -10.07
N PRO A 84 -14.64 -2.80 -10.67
CA PRO A 84 -13.97 -3.17 -11.90
C PRO A 84 -14.27 -2.27 -13.10
N ALA A 85 -15.37 -1.50 -13.09
CA ALA A 85 -15.71 -0.57 -14.18
C ALA A 85 -14.68 0.56 -14.34
N LEU A 86 -13.89 0.83 -13.28
CA LEU A 86 -12.78 1.77 -13.34
C LEU A 86 -11.60 1.26 -14.19
N LEU A 87 -11.53 -0.04 -14.45
CA LEU A 87 -10.48 -0.66 -15.26
C LEU A 87 -10.80 -0.55 -16.76
N THR A 88 -10.92 0.68 -17.24
CA THR A 88 -11.15 0.96 -18.65
C THR A 88 -9.99 0.45 -19.52
N PRO A 89 -10.20 0.22 -20.84
CA PRO A 89 -9.14 -0.17 -21.76
C PRO A 89 -7.92 0.77 -21.69
N ALA A 90 -8.14 2.08 -21.53
CA ALA A 90 -7.07 3.06 -21.42
C ALA A 90 -6.25 2.90 -20.12
N VAL A 91 -6.90 2.55 -19.01
CA VAL A 91 -6.22 2.25 -17.73
C VAL A 91 -5.38 0.99 -17.85
N LEU A 92 -5.96 -0.08 -18.41
CA LEU A 92 -5.24 -1.35 -18.61
C LEU A 92 -4.05 -1.19 -19.55
N GLU A 93 -4.22 -0.47 -20.65
CA GLU A 93 -3.14 -0.18 -21.59
C GLU A 93 -2.02 0.63 -20.94
N ARG A 94 -2.34 1.68 -20.18
CA ARG A 94 -1.34 2.48 -19.44
C ARG A 94 -0.60 1.62 -18.42
N SER A 95 -1.30 0.79 -17.68
CA SER A 95 -0.71 -0.12 -16.69
C SER A 95 0.20 -1.14 -17.36
N ASN A 96 -0.21 -1.67 -18.52
CA ASN A 96 0.57 -2.58 -19.32
C ASN A 96 1.85 -1.92 -19.87
N ARG A 97 1.79 -0.67 -20.35
CA ARG A 97 2.97 0.09 -20.73
C ARG A 97 3.91 0.34 -19.55
N ASN A 98 3.37 0.67 -18.38
CA ASN A 98 4.18 0.94 -17.20
C ASN A 98 4.98 -0.29 -16.75
N ARG A 99 4.35 -1.49 -16.74
CA ARG A 99 5.06 -2.72 -16.35
C ARG A 99 6.18 -3.13 -17.30
N GLN A 100 6.16 -2.63 -18.57
CA GLN A 100 7.17 -2.91 -19.58
C GLN A 100 8.38 -1.98 -19.48
N ARG A 101 8.37 -1.00 -18.59
CA ARG A 101 9.51 -0.09 -18.43
C ARG A 101 10.74 -0.86 -17.97
N PRO A 102 11.91 -0.58 -18.57
CA PRO A 102 13.16 -1.17 -18.13
C PRO A 102 13.40 -0.93 -16.62
N GLY A 103 13.88 -1.95 -15.92
CA GLY A 103 14.22 -1.83 -14.51
C GLY A 103 13.06 -1.88 -13.52
N ILE A 104 11.81 -2.14 -13.96
CA ILE A 104 10.65 -2.23 -13.05
C ILE A 104 10.67 -3.49 -12.17
N ILE A 105 11.15 -4.62 -12.70
CA ILE A 105 11.06 -5.91 -12.02
C ILE A 105 12.06 -6.06 -10.87
N PRO A 106 13.36 -5.73 -11.01
CA PRO A 106 14.33 -5.94 -9.94
C PRO A 106 13.93 -5.31 -8.60
N PRO A 107 13.47 -4.04 -8.53
CA PRO A 107 12.98 -3.46 -7.27
C PRO A 107 11.78 -4.19 -6.68
N LEU A 108 10.86 -4.71 -7.51
CA LEU A 108 9.72 -5.49 -7.02
C LEU A 108 10.16 -6.81 -6.39
N MET A 109 11.20 -7.45 -6.94
CA MET A 109 11.73 -8.69 -6.38
C MET A 109 12.45 -8.47 -5.05
N THR A 110 13.08 -7.29 -4.84
CA THR A 110 13.72 -6.99 -3.56
C THR A 110 12.74 -6.84 -2.39
N VAL A 111 11.45 -6.62 -2.65
CA VAL A 111 10.42 -6.55 -1.59
C VAL A 111 10.39 -7.87 -0.80
N GLN A 112 10.50 -9.01 -1.46
CA GLN A 112 10.50 -10.32 -0.81
C GLN A 112 11.67 -10.47 0.18
N ASP A 113 12.86 -9.99 -0.21
CA ASP A 113 14.09 -10.09 0.57
C ASP A 113 14.11 -9.07 1.73
N THR A 114 13.46 -7.92 1.54
CA THR A 114 13.45 -6.82 2.52
C THR A 114 12.25 -6.84 3.46
N LEU A 115 11.21 -7.62 3.16
CA LEU A 115 10.03 -7.73 4.01
C LEU A 115 10.37 -8.12 5.47
N PRO A 116 11.31 -9.05 5.75
CA PRO A 116 11.74 -9.34 7.12
C PRO A 116 12.33 -8.12 7.86
N LEU A 117 12.94 -7.16 7.16
CA LEU A 117 13.41 -5.90 7.78
C LEU A 117 12.23 -5.06 8.29
N TRP A 118 11.13 -5.05 7.53
CA TRP A 118 9.90 -4.44 7.99
C TRP A 118 9.32 -5.18 9.19
N GLU A 119 9.07 -6.47 9.04
CA GLU A 119 8.34 -7.29 10.03
C GLU A 119 9.08 -7.40 11.37
N ASN A 120 10.40 -7.59 11.36
CA ASN A 120 11.20 -7.76 12.57
C ASN A 120 11.82 -6.46 13.10
N GLY A 121 11.89 -5.42 12.28
CA GLY A 121 12.48 -4.14 12.64
C GLY A 121 11.43 -3.09 12.98
N PHE A 122 10.77 -2.56 11.96
CA PHE A 122 9.89 -1.41 12.11
C PHE A 122 8.49 -1.77 12.60
N ALA A 123 7.93 -2.87 12.14
CA ALA A 123 6.55 -3.26 12.43
C ALA A 123 6.30 -3.52 13.91
N THR A 124 7.28 -4.06 14.62
CA THR A 124 7.22 -4.30 16.07
C THR A 124 7.17 -2.99 16.88
N ARG A 125 7.55 -1.86 16.25
CA ARG A 125 7.67 -0.54 16.86
C ARG A 125 6.59 0.45 16.45
N ILE A 126 5.58 0.04 15.67
CA ILE A 126 4.52 0.91 15.17
C ILE A 126 3.82 1.67 16.31
N GLY A 127 3.68 1.05 17.49
CA GLY A 127 3.10 1.69 18.68
C GLY A 127 3.93 2.85 19.27
N GLU A 128 5.19 3.03 18.85
CA GLU A 128 6.07 4.14 19.26
C GLU A 128 5.81 5.41 18.40
N ILE A 129 5.02 5.32 17.33
CA ILE A 129 4.74 6.47 16.46
C ILE A 129 3.94 7.51 17.26
N GLY A 130 4.57 8.67 17.50
CA GLY A 130 3.98 9.78 18.25
C GLY A 130 3.49 10.95 17.37
N HIS A 131 3.56 10.84 16.06
CA HIS A 131 3.14 11.89 15.14
C HIS A 131 1.62 11.88 14.94
N PRO A 132 0.97 13.05 14.74
CA PRO A 132 -0.40 13.11 14.27
C PRO A 132 -0.54 12.24 13.03
N THR A 133 -1.45 11.25 13.08
CA THR A 133 -1.59 10.23 12.04
C THR A 133 -3.04 10.11 11.60
N LEU A 134 -3.26 10.22 10.28
CA LEU A 134 -4.49 9.86 9.61
C LEU A 134 -4.31 8.50 8.93
N ILE A 135 -5.23 7.58 9.19
CA ILE A 135 -5.33 6.30 8.52
C ILE A 135 -6.55 6.35 7.62
N VAL A 136 -6.38 6.11 6.32
CA VAL A 136 -7.46 6.06 5.33
C VAL A 136 -7.57 4.65 4.80
N TRP A 137 -8.77 4.08 4.79
CA TRP A 137 -8.98 2.68 4.40
C TRP A 137 -10.24 2.50 3.58
N GLY A 138 -10.14 1.79 2.45
CA GLY A 138 -11.31 1.35 1.71
C GLY A 138 -12.05 0.25 2.46
N GLU A 139 -13.37 0.34 2.56
CA GLU A 139 -14.16 -0.65 3.29
C GLU A 139 -14.14 -2.02 2.60
N GLU A 140 -13.95 -2.03 1.27
CA GLU A 140 -13.90 -3.21 0.42
C GLU A 140 -12.48 -3.58 -0.02
N ASP A 141 -11.48 -3.18 0.76
CA ASP A 141 -10.07 -3.52 0.50
C ASP A 141 -9.86 -5.04 0.53
N ARG A 142 -9.48 -5.60 -0.63
CA ARG A 142 -9.23 -7.04 -0.83
C ARG A 142 -7.75 -7.39 -0.77
N VAL A 143 -6.87 -6.41 -0.57
CA VAL A 143 -5.44 -6.63 -0.34
C VAL A 143 -5.20 -6.78 1.16
N PHE A 144 -5.61 -5.77 1.93
CA PHE A 144 -5.61 -5.80 3.39
C PHE A 144 -7.01 -5.42 3.88
N PRO A 145 -7.80 -6.39 4.38
CA PRO A 145 -9.18 -6.14 4.84
C PRO A 145 -9.24 -5.06 5.93
N LEU A 146 -10.38 -4.35 6.01
CA LEU A 146 -10.60 -3.23 6.93
C LEU A 146 -10.17 -3.50 8.40
N PRO A 147 -10.35 -4.71 8.97
CA PRO A 147 -9.86 -5.02 10.32
C PRO A 147 -8.36 -4.77 10.52
N VAL A 148 -7.55 -4.82 9.46
CA VAL A 148 -6.11 -4.48 9.50
C VAL A 148 -5.94 -2.98 9.76
N GLY A 149 -6.73 -2.13 9.10
CA GLY A 149 -6.75 -0.68 9.33
C GLY A 149 -7.22 -0.33 10.74
N GLU A 150 -8.21 -1.05 11.26
CA GLU A 150 -8.68 -0.90 12.63
C GLU A 150 -7.63 -1.30 13.68
N GLU A 151 -6.87 -2.37 13.41
CA GLU A 151 -5.75 -2.78 14.24
C GLU A 151 -4.64 -1.73 14.24
N LEU A 152 -4.29 -1.20 13.07
CA LEU A 152 -3.31 -0.13 12.94
C LEU A 152 -3.73 1.12 13.74
N ASN A 153 -5.01 1.49 13.66
CA ASN A 153 -5.57 2.62 14.42
C ASN A 153 -5.52 2.40 15.95
N ARG A 154 -5.73 1.17 16.40
CA ARG A 154 -5.56 0.85 17.83
C ARG A 154 -4.09 0.89 18.27
N THR A 155 -3.18 0.51 17.37
CA THR A 155 -1.74 0.45 17.66
C THR A 155 -1.10 1.83 17.68
N ILE A 156 -1.41 2.71 16.71
CA ILE A 156 -0.91 4.09 16.68
C ILE A 156 -1.82 4.98 17.52
N LYS A 157 -1.41 5.23 18.75
CA LYS A 157 -2.21 6.02 19.69
C LYS A 157 -2.44 7.45 19.19
N GLY A 158 -3.67 7.90 19.27
CA GLY A 158 -4.07 9.25 18.79
C GLY A 158 -4.23 9.36 17.28
N SER A 159 -4.11 8.26 16.52
CA SER A 159 -4.47 8.25 15.12
C SER A 159 -5.97 8.35 14.89
N THR A 160 -6.37 8.82 13.72
CA THR A 160 -7.75 8.87 13.27
C THR A 160 -7.91 7.93 12.08
N LEU A 161 -8.89 7.02 12.13
CA LEU A 161 -9.26 6.16 11.02
C LEU A 161 -10.45 6.75 10.27
N VAL A 162 -10.28 6.97 8.96
CA VAL A 162 -11.34 7.32 8.02
C VAL A 162 -11.57 6.14 7.09
N ARG A 163 -12.80 5.62 7.11
CA ARG A 163 -13.25 4.54 6.22
C ARG A 163 -13.84 5.15 4.97
N ILE A 164 -13.49 4.62 3.82
CA ILE A 164 -13.97 5.10 2.52
C ILE A 164 -14.91 4.03 1.95
N PRO A 165 -16.22 4.28 1.93
CA PRO A 165 -17.18 3.32 1.39
C PRO A 165 -17.04 3.19 -0.13
N SER A 166 -17.35 2.01 -0.66
CA SER A 166 -17.26 1.68 -2.09
C SER A 166 -15.86 1.93 -2.66
N ALA A 167 -14.83 1.55 -1.90
CA ALA A 167 -13.43 1.66 -2.31
C ALA A 167 -12.62 0.45 -1.82
N GLY A 168 -11.70 -0.02 -2.67
CA GLY A 168 -10.73 -1.05 -2.37
C GLY A 168 -9.42 -0.48 -1.82
N HIS A 169 -8.31 -1.07 -2.25
CA HIS A 169 -6.96 -0.78 -1.75
C HIS A 169 -6.40 0.60 -2.16
N ILE A 170 -7.00 1.24 -3.16
CA ILE A 170 -6.57 2.53 -3.69
C ILE A 170 -7.69 3.58 -3.66
N PRO A 171 -8.23 3.89 -2.47
CA PRO A 171 -9.38 4.79 -2.31
C PRO A 171 -9.13 6.18 -2.89
N MET A 172 -7.87 6.64 -2.95
CA MET A 172 -7.51 7.93 -3.56
C MET A 172 -7.78 7.98 -5.07
N TRP A 173 -7.93 6.84 -5.73
CA TRP A 173 -8.32 6.77 -7.13
C TRP A 173 -9.80 6.41 -7.29
N GLU A 174 -10.35 5.54 -6.45
CA GLU A 174 -11.73 5.07 -6.55
C GLU A 174 -12.74 6.11 -6.03
N ARG A 175 -12.39 6.78 -4.95
CA ARG A 175 -13.22 7.81 -4.28
C ARG A 175 -12.37 9.03 -3.94
N PRO A 176 -11.85 9.73 -4.96
CA PRO A 176 -10.93 10.85 -4.77
C PRO A 176 -11.57 12.01 -3.99
N ASP A 177 -12.86 12.24 -4.13
CA ASP A 177 -13.63 13.24 -3.41
C ASP A 177 -13.59 13.05 -1.88
N LEU A 178 -13.85 11.83 -1.41
CA LEU A 178 -13.84 11.50 0.02
C LEU A 178 -12.42 11.44 0.55
N THR A 179 -11.53 10.78 -0.19
CA THR A 179 -10.14 10.58 0.23
C THR A 179 -9.39 11.92 0.32
N ASN A 180 -9.50 12.77 -0.72
CA ASN A 180 -8.82 14.06 -0.72
C ASN A 180 -9.37 14.99 0.36
N ARG A 181 -10.69 14.99 0.60
CA ARG A 181 -11.30 15.77 1.69
C ARG A 181 -10.69 15.39 3.04
N ALA A 182 -10.65 14.10 3.36
CA ALA A 182 -10.10 13.61 4.62
C ALA A 182 -8.62 14.01 4.79
N ILE A 183 -7.83 13.90 3.73
CA ILE A 183 -6.40 14.26 3.74
C ILE A 183 -6.22 15.77 3.94
N ILE A 184 -6.94 16.58 3.16
CA ILE A 184 -6.83 18.06 3.22
C ILE A 184 -7.24 18.57 4.60
N GLU A 185 -8.38 18.11 5.12
CA GLU A 185 -8.85 18.50 6.45
C GLU A 185 -7.86 18.14 7.55
N PHE A 186 -7.20 16.98 7.43
CA PHE A 186 -6.18 16.56 8.39
C PHE A 186 -4.90 17.39 8.30
N LEU A 187 -4.45 17.70 7.09
CA LEU A 187 -3.19 18.44 6.88
C LEU A 187 -3.30 19.93 7.25
N GLN A 188 -4.52 20.48 7.27
CA GLN A 188 -4.79 21.89 7.62
C GLN A 188 -4.91 22.13 9.14
N ARG A 189 -5.03 21.09 9.95
CA ARG A 189 -5.07 21.19 11.43
C ARG A 189 -3.67 21.44 11.98
#